data_c71258c6270283528d90880e1f525e42
#
_entry.id   c71258c6270283528d90880e1f525e42
#
_cell.length_a   1.000
_cell.length_b   1.000
_cell.length_c   1.000
_cell.angle_alpha   90.00
_cell.angle_beta   90.00
_cell.angle_gamma   90.00
#
_symmetry.space_group_name_H-M   'P 1'
#
loop_
_entity.id
_entity.type
_entity.pdbx_description
1 polymer ?
#
loop_
_entity_poly.entity_id
_entity_poly.type
_entity_poly.pdbx_seq_one_letter_code
_entity_poly.pdbx_strand_id
1 'polypeptide(L)' 'MKARIPKHREFIIDFPQDMDQVRADEGWNKLNQIVEDYKKAHNGQSVYSHTFIEDCEPAVKALQEEYGFKYTVQEIK' A
#
# COMPACT_ATOMS: atom_id res chain seq x y z
N MET A 1 -6.02 -12.93 -1.48
CA MET A 1 -5.77 -12.03 -2.62
C MET A 1 -4.53 -11.21 -2.35
N LYS A 2 -3.64 -11.17 -3.30
CA LYS A 2 -2.39 -10.41 -3.20
C LYS A 2 -2.38 -9.29 -4.21
N ALA A 3 -1.84 -8.16 -3.80
CA ALA A 3 -1.71 -7.00 -4.66
C ALA A 3 -0.40 -6.28 -4.36
N ARG A 4 0.06 -5.47 -5.31
CA ARG A 4 1.36 -4.81 -5.22
C ARG A 4 1.22 -3.33 -5.48
N ILE A 5 2.03 -2.55 -4.76
CA ILE A 5 2.26 -1.14 -5.07
C ILE A 5 3.72 -1.06 -5.53
N PRO A 6 3.98 -1.13 -6.84
CA PRO A 6 5.34 -1.28 -7.36
C PRO A 6 6.10 0.05 -7.39
N LYS A 7 7.35 -0.01 -6.93
CA LYS A 7 8.41 0.98 -7.10
C LYS A 7 9.72 0.18 -7.13
N HIS A 8 10.87 0.75 -6.77
CA HIS A 8 12.10 -0.07 -6.62
C HIS A 8 11.97 -1.04 -5.46
N ARG A 9 11.18 -0.67 -4.45
CA ARG A 9 10.62 -1.60 -3.47
C ARG A 9 9.13 -1.64 -3.68
N GLU A 10 8.50 -2.69 -3.22
CA GLU A 10 7.05 -2.80 -3.33
C GLU A 10 6.45 -3.27 -2.02
N PHE A 11 5.24 -2.80 -1.76
CA PHE A 11 4.41 -3.40 -0.74
C PHE A 11 3.67 -4.58 -1.35
N ILE A 12 3.81 -5.75 -0.76
CA ILE A 12 3.00 -6.90 -1.13
C ILE A 12 1.92 -7.02 -0.08
N ILE A 13 0.69 -6.82 -0.51
CA ILE A 13 -0.48 -6.78 0.37
C ILE A 13 -1.24 -8.09 0.23
N ASP A 14 -1.51 -8.75 1.34
CA ASP A 14 -2.19 -10.03 1.35
C ASP A 14 -3.42 -9.94 2.26
N PHE A 15 -4.61 -9.89 1.65
CA PHE A 15 -5.86 -9.85 2.39
C PHE A 15 -6.30 -11.27 2.75
N PRO A 16 -6.86 -11.49 3.97
CA PRO A 16 -7.40 -12.79 4.31
C PRO A 16 -8.47 -13.25 3.33
N GLN A 17 -8.47 -14.53 3.00
CA GLN A 17 -9.44 -15.10 2.05
C GLN A 17 -10.86 -15.08 2.59
N ASP A 18 -11.00 -15.12 3.90
CA ASP A 18 -12.31 -15.11 4.57
C ASP A 18 -12.82 -13.71 4.88
N MET A 19 -12.07 -12.69 4.46
CA MET A 19 -12.49 -11.31 4.65
C MET A 19 -13.66 -10.98 3.74
N ASP A 20 -14.62 -10.22 4.27
CA ASP A 20 -15.73 -9.70 3.48
C ASP A 20 -15.22 -8.90 2.29
N GLN A 21 -15.77 -9.16 1.10
CA GLN A 21 -15.33 -8.53 -0.15
C GLN A 21 -15.44 -7.00 -0.10
N VAL A 22 -16.53 -6.50 0.49
CA VAL A 22 -16.74 -5.05 0.61
C VAL A 22 -15.63 -4.42 1.46
N ARG A 23 -15.28 -5.09 2.56
CA ARG A 23 -14.23 -4.62 3.45
C ARG A 23 -12.85 -4.68 2.79
N ALA A 24 -12.58 -5.74 2.04
CA ALA A 24 -11.32 -5.87 1.30
C ALA A 24 -11.20 -4.78 0.24
N ASP A 25 -12.26 -4.52 -0.50
CA ASP A 25 -12.29 -3.45 -1.51
C ASP A 25 -12.08 -2.08 -0.89
N GLU A 26 -12.69 -1.84 0.25
CA GLU A 26 -12.55 -0.58 0.99
C GLU A 26 -11.09 -0.38 1.43
N GLY A 27 -10.48 -1.41 1.99
CA GLY A 27 -9.07 -1.36 2.40
C GLY A 27 -8.16 -1.12 1.21
N TRP A 28 -8.43 -1.78 0.09
CA TRP A 28 -7.65 -1.61 -1.13
C TRP A 28 -7.78 -0.19 -1.69
N ASN A 29 -9.00 0.36 -1.67
CA ASN A 29 -9.23 1.74 -2.12
C ASN A 29 -8.46 2.74 -1.26
N LYS A 30 -8.39 2.52 0.05
CA LYS A 30 -7.61 3.38 0.95
C LYS A 30 -6.12 3.28 0.68
N LEU A 31 -5.61 2.08 0.36
CA LEU A 31 -4.22 1.92 -0.04
C LEU A 31 -3.91 2.68 -1.32
N ASN A 32 -4.81 2.60 -2.31
CA ASN A 32 -4.66 3.35 -3.56
C ASN A 32 -4.69 4.86 -3.30
N GLN A 33 -5.51 5.31 -2.36
CA GLN A 33 -5.58 6.72 -1.99
C GLN A 33 -4.27 7.23 -1.41
N ILE A 34 -3.57 6.39 -0.63
CA ILE A 34 -2.25 6.74 -0.10
C ILE A 34 -1.29 7.03 -1.25
N VAL A 35 -1.30 6.17 -2.28
CA VAL A 35 -0.43 6.33 -3.45
C VAL A 35 -0.78 7.63 -4.19
N GLU A 36 -2.06 7.89 -4.41
CA GLU A 36 -2.51 9.08 -5.12
C GLU A 36 -2.15 10.36 -4.38
N ASP A 37 -2.34 10.37 -3.06
CA ASP A 37 -2.01 11.53 -2.23
C ASP A 37 -0.50 11.79 -2.25
N TYR A 38 0.31 10.74 -2.24
CA TYR A 38 1.75 10.88 -2.31
C TYR A 38 2.17 11.49 -3.65
N LYS A 39 1.58 11.01 -4.75
CA LYS A 39 1.86 11.56 -6.08
C LYS A 39 1.51 13.04 -6.17
N LYS A 40 0.37 13.43 -5.61
CA LYS A 40 -0.05 14.83 -5.59
C LYS A 40 0.92 15.70 -4.80
N ALA A 41 1.38 15.21 -3.64
CA ALA A 41 2.32 15.93 -2.80
C ALA A 41 3.66 16.16 -3.51
N HIS A 42 4.00 15.34 -4.48
CA HIS A 42 5.24 15.42 -5.25
C HIS A 42 5.01 15.89 -6.69
N ASN A 43 3.88 16.56 -6.94
CA ASN A 43 3.53 17.14 -8.25
C ASN A 43 3.53 16.12 -9.40
N GLY A 44 3.16 14.88 -9.10
CA GLY A 44 3.12 13.83 -10.11
C GLY A 44 4.47 13.33 -10.58
N GLN A 45 5.56 13.79 -9.98
CA GLN A 45 6.89 13.33 -10.34
C GLN A 45 7.12 11.91 -9.86
N SER A 46 8.01 11.20 -10.55
CA SER A 46 8.47 9.89 -10.09
C SER A 46 9.05 10.00 -8.71
N VAL A 47 8.63 9.14 -7.82
CA VAL A 47 9.14 9.12 -6.46
C VAL A 47 10.09 7.95 -6.31
N TYR A 48 11.20 8.20 -5.60
CA TYR A 48 12.15 7.14 -5.33
C TYR A 48 11.55 6.20 -4.30
N SER A 49 11.69 4.94 -4.58
CA SER A 49 11.03 3.89 -3.84
C SER A 49 11.30 3.91 -2.34
N HIS A 50 12.55 4.18 -1.94
CA HIS A 50 12.87 4.18 -0.52
C HIS A 50 12.13 5.29 0.21
N THR A 51 12.01 6.47 -0.41
CA THR A 51 11.28 7.60 0.17
C THR A 51 9.79 7.27 0.24
N PHE A 52 9.24 6.70 -0.84
CA PHE A 52 7.84 6.29 -0.87
C PHE A 52 7.54 5.28 0.25
N ILE A 53 8.37 4.26 0.37
CA ILE A 53 8.17 3.22 1.37
C ILE A 53 8.25 3.81 2.79
N GLU A 54 9.28 4.61 3.07
CA GLU A 54 9.46 5.22 4.39
C GLU A 54 8.30 6.15 4.75
N ASP A 55 7.86 6.97 3.81
CA ASP A 55 6.81 7.97 4.07
C ASP A 55 5.43 7.33 4.16
N CYS A 56 5.19 6.27 3.42
CA CYS A 56 3.87 5.65 3.35
C CYS A 56 3.69 4.48 4.32
N GLU A 57 4.76 3.88 4.81
CA GLU A 57 4.66 2.72 5.69
C GLU A 57 3.82 2.97 6.93
N PRO A 58 3.94 4.10 7.64
CA PRO A 58 3.08 4.34 8.80
C PRO A 58 1.59 4.30 8.47
N ALA A 59 1.19 4.84 7.31
CA ALA A 59 -0.20 4.82 6.87
C ALA A 59 -0.65 3.40 6.51
N VAL A 60 0.20 2.64 5.82
CA VAL A 60 -0.07 1.24 5.47
C VAL A 60 -0.21 0.40 6.75
N LYS A 61 0.66 0.63 7.71
CA LYS A 61 0.61 -0.09 8.99
C LYS A 61 -0.68 0.21 9.76
N ALA A 62 -1.13 1.46 9.75
CA ALA A 62 -2.39 1.85 10.38
C ALA A 62 -3.57 1.14 9.72
N LEU A 63 -3.57 1.04 8.39
CA LEU A 63 -4.59 0.30 7.66
C LEU A 63 -4.52 -1.20 7.95
N GLN A 64 -3.32 -1.74 8.09
CA GLN A 64 -3.14 -3.14 8.46
C GLN A 64 -3.84 -3.44 9.78
N GLU A 65 -3.67 -2.59 10.78
CA GLU A 65 -4.31 -2.77 12.07
C GLU A 65 -5.83 -2.67 11.98
N GLU A 66 -6.32 -1.77 11.12
CA GLU A 66 -7.76 -1.56 10.95
C GLU A 66 -8.42 -2.70 10.18
N TYR A 67 -7.80 -3.16 9.10
CA TYR A 67 -8.42 -4.14 8.20
C TYR A 67 -7.92 -5.57 8.38
N GLY A 68 -6.79 -5.77 9.05
CA GLY A 68 -6.29 -7.11 9.34
C GLY A 68 -5.58 -7.81 8.20
N PHE A 69 -5.16 -7.08 7.17
CA PHE A 69 -4.34 -7.67 6.11
C PHE A 69 -2.89 -7.82 6.57
N LYS A 70 -2.12 -8.58 5.80
CA LYS A 70 -0.67 -8.68 5.99
C LYS A 70 0.04 -7.92 4.89
N TYR A 71 1.21 -7.34 5.21
CA TYR A 71 2.02 -6.74 4.17
C TYR A 71 3.50 -7.08 4.39
N THR A 72 4.23 -7.10 3.30
CA THR A 72 5.69 -7.19 3.33
C THR A 72 6.27 -6.16 2.37
N VAL A 73 7.52 -5.78 2.59
CA VAL A 73 8.25 -4.89 1.69
C VAL A 73 9.30 -5.73 1.00
N GLN A 74 9.32 -5.71 -0.33
CA GLN A 74 10.24 -6.48 -1.13
C GLN A 74 10.95 -5.60 -2.14
N GLU A 75 12.25 -5.81 -2.34
CA GLU A 75 12.99 -5.09 -3.36
C GLU A 75 12.69 -5.67 -4.74
N ILE A 76 12.52 -4.77 -5.70
CA ILE A 76 12.36 -5.13 -7.10
C ILE A 76 13.74 -5.07 -7.75
N LYS A 77 14.14 -6.18 -8.34
CA LYS A 77 15.42 -6.26 -9.04
C LYS A 77 15.25 -5.96 -10.53
#